data_761287bd03da937850a21a8a30b13f19
#
_entry.id   761287bd03da937850a21a8a30b13f19
#
_cell.length_a   1.000
_cell.length_b   1.000
_cell.length_c   1.000
_cell.angle_alpha   90.00
_cell.angle_beta   90.00
_cell.angle_gamma   90.00
#
_symmetry.space_group_name_H-M   'P 1'
#
loop_
_entity.id
_entity.type
_entity.pdbx_description
1 polymer ?
#
loop_
_entity_poly.entity_id
_entity_poly.type
_entity_poly.pdbx_seq_one_letter_code
_entity_poly.pdbx_strand_id
1 'polypeptide(L)'
;MDKHPFFMKNLPENGEMSALAEGLAKLKYDPEENTALELAANYKEDGNFNFRHKNYRLAILGYTEGIKVKCEDAEMNAFLYNNRAAAQYHLKNYRSALADSERALTFKPDHIKARLRAAKSAFEIANYDKCLEHCDKLLQANPSDTEATELIAKTKKKVLIQARDKRKQERLQQVKRQDKDEVIKAILERGIRIANCDDDDDLDLSKLEPSMPGAHDKIVHLEDGKLQWPILLFYPEHMLTDFIVDCPEDVPLEAQLSKVFPAQWDSENKYGTDKINVYSEGYNKIPHIIDMSKDLGDILKMKYFEVKGGTPAFVVVPRGSEVEKRFLSGYFS
;
A
#
# COMPACT_ATOMS: atom_id res chain seq x y z
N MET A 1 -30.44 26.26 47.48
CA MET A 1 -30.77 26.60 46.09
C MET A 1 -29.94 25.77 45.08
N ASP A 2 -28.73 25.34 45.43
CA ASP A 2 -27.84 24.60 44.49
C ASP A 2 -28.29 23.17 44.11
N LYS A 3 -29.28 22.61 44.76
CA LYS A 3 -29.83 21.28 44.44
C LYS A 3 -31.10 21.31 43.59
N HIS A 4 -31.57 22.49 43.22
CA HIS A 4 -32.74 22.62 42.37
C HIS A 4 -32.33 22.45 40.92
N PRO A 5 -32.99 21.62 40.09
CA PRO A 5 -32.59 21.31 38.70
C PRO A 5 -32.35 22.54 37.85
N PHE A 6 -33.10 23.63 38.04
CA PHE A 6 -32.93 24.90 37.34
C PHE A 6 -31.63 25.66 37.66
N PHE A 7 -30.98 25.35 38.80
CA PHE A 7 -29.78 26.05 39.27
C PHE A 7 -28.56 25.14 39.37
N MET A 8 -28.70 23.88 39.01
CA MET A 8 -27.58 22.92 39.00
C MET A 8 -26.56 23.31 37.92
N LYS A 9 -25.32 23.62 38.34
CA LYS A 9 -24.19 23.87 37.42
C LYS A 9 -23.54 22.57 36.94
N ASN A 10 -23.70 21.46 37.63
CA ASN A 10 -23.13 20.15 37.30
C ASN A 10 -24.17 19.07 37.58
N LEU A 11 -24.15 17.97 36.81
CA LEU A 11 -24.91 16.77 37.10
C LEU A 11 -24.43 16.13 38.41
N PRO A 12 -25.33 15.47 39.20
CA PRO A 12 -24.93 14.75 40.39
C PRO A 12 -23.90 13.66 40.03
N GLU A 13 -22.86 13.52 40.86
CA GLU A 13 -21.80 12.52 40.67
C GLU A 13 -22.31 11.08 40.59
N ASN A 14 -23.47 10.80 41.16
CA ASN A 14 -24.10 9.47 41.16
C ASN A 14 -24.95 9.15 39.94
N GLY A 15 -25.04 10.06 38.95
CA GLY A 15 -25.83 9.85 37.73
C GLY A 15 -27.35 9.81 37.93
N GLU A 16 -27.85 9.90 39.15
CA GLU A 16 -29.29 9.93 39.48
C GLU A 16 -29.82 11.35 39.36
N MET A 17 -30.63 11.60 38.35
CA MET A 17 -31.38 12.85 38.23
C MET A 17 -32.61 12.77 39.16
N SER A 18 -32.96 13.94 39.81
CA SER A 18 -34.24 14.01 40.51
C SER A 18 -35.40 13.82 39.55
N ALA A 19 -36.50 13.24 40.00
CA ALA A 19 -37.72 13.06 39.17
C ALA A 19 -38.18 14.36 38.48
N LEU A 20 -37.95 15.51 39.13
CA LEU A 20 -38.22 16.83 38.56
C LEU A 20 -37.24 17.16 37.42
N ALA A 21 -35.95 16.83 37.55
CA ALA A 21 -34.97 17.07 36.50
C ALA A 21 -35.24 16.16 35.28
N GLU A 22 -35.60 14.91 35.50
CA GLU A 22 -36.05 14.00 34.43
C GLU A 22 -37.32 14.50 33.73
N GLY A 23 -38.29 14.97 34.53
CA GLY A 23 -39.51 15.58 33.95
C GLY A 23 -39.22 16.78 33.06
N LEU A 24 -38.38 17.70 33.57
CA LEU A 24 -37.96 18.89 32.80
C LEU A 24 -37.14 18.51 31.55
N ALA A 25 -36.29 17.50 31.67
CA ALA A 25 -35.51 17.02 30.51
C ALA A 25 -36.44 16.38 29.47
N LYS A 26 -37.47 15.62 29.88
CA LYS A 26 -38.50 15.07 28.96
C LYS A 26 -39.27 16.18 28.28
N LEU A 27 -39.74 17.18 29.00
CA LEU A 27 -40.47 18.35 28.43
C LEU A 27 -39.61 19.10 27.41
N LYS A 28 -38.31 19.25 27.64
CA LYS A 28 -37.38 19.93 26.72
C LYS A 28 -37.33 19.27 25.34
N TYR A 29 -37.55 17.98 25.25
CA TYR A 29 -37.44 17.18 24.01
C TYR A 29 -38.77 16.57 23.58
N ASP A 30 -39.86 16.93 24.21
CA ASP A 30 -41.18 16.42 23.87
C ASP A 30 -41.67 17.05 22.54
N PRO A 31 -41.94 16.24 21.51
CA PRO A 31 -42.46 16.74 20.23
C PRO A 31 -43.89 17.32 20.32
N GLU A 32 -44.64 16.93 21.37
CA GLU A 32 -46.00 17.47 21.57
C GLU A 32 -45.99 18.85 22.18
N GLU A 33 -44.95 19.16 22.96
CA GLU A 33 -44.79 20.45 23.68
C GLU A 33 -43.92 21.46 22.93
N ASN A 34 -43.07 20.99 21.98
CA ASN A 34 -42.12 21.86 21.27
C ASN A 34 -42.31 21.81 19.75
N THR A 35 -42.19 22.92 19.11
CA THR A 35 -42.12 23.00 17.66
C THR A 35 -40.84 22.38 17.12
N ALA A 36 -40.82 21.98 15.86
CA ALA A 36 -39.60 21.41 15.22
C ALA A 36 -38.40 22.37 15.29
N LEU A 37 -38.63 23.69 15.26
CA LEU A 37 -37.57 24.68 15.40
C LEU A 37 -37.00 24.73 16.82
N GLU A 38 -37.90 24.70 17.83
CA GLU A 38 -37.49 24.69 19.25
C GLU A 38 -36.73 23.43 19.58
N LEU A 39 -37.19 22.25 19.14
CA LEU A 39 -36.46 20.98 19.31
C LEU A 39 -35.07 21.05 18.68
N ALA A 40 -34.96 21.53 17.43
CA ALA A 40 -33.68 21.69 16.76
C ALA A 40 -32.75 22.65 17.51
N ALA A 41 -33.32 23.74 18.08
CA ALA A 41 -32.58 24.69 18.90
C ALA A 41 -32.07 24.06 20.21
N ASN A 42 -32.90 23.29 20.90
CA ASN A 42 -32.54 22.58 22.12
C ASN A 42 -31.38 21.61 21.88
N TYR A 43 -31.46 20.78 20.84
CA TYR A 43 -30.37 19.88 20.47
C TYR A 43 -29.09 20.63 20.04
N LYS A 44 -29.23 21.77 19.34
CA LYS A 44 -28.07 22.61 19.00
C LYS A 44 -27.38 23.14 20.26
N GLU A 45 -28.14 23.57 21.27
CA GLU A 45 -27.59 24.07 22.53
C GLU A 45 -26.82 22.99 23.28
N ASP A 46 -27.36 21.78 23.36
CA ASP A 46 -26.68 20.63 23.97
C ASP A 46 -25.41 20.25 23.22
N GLY A 47 -25.48 20.24 21.88
CA GLY A 47 -24.31 20.08 21.04
C GLY A 47 -23.26 21.16 21.31
N ASN A 48 -23.66 22.42 21.43
CA ASN A 48 -22.77 23.55 21.73
C ASN A 48 -22.16 23.43 23.14
N PHE A 49 -22.94 22.99 24.12
CA PHE A 49 -22.44 22.75 25.48
C PHE A 49 -21.33 21.71 25.45
N ASN A 50 -21.59 20.55 24.86
CA ASN A 50 -20.62 19.47 24.74
C ASN A 50 -19.38 19.88 23.92
N PHE A 51 -19.58 20.66 22.86
CA PHE A 51 -18.47 21.19 22.05
C PHE A 51 -17.54 22.10 22.86
N ARG A 52 -18.08 23.00 23.68
CA ARG A 52 -17.30 23.89 24.57
C ARG A 52 -16.47 23.09 25.58
N HIS A 53 -17.01 21.96 26.06
CA HIS A 53 -16.31 21.05 26.97
C HIS A 53 -15.39 20.04 26.26
N LYS A 54 -15.17 20.21 24.93
CA LYS A 54 -14.35 19.31 24.09
C LYS A 54 -14.88 17.89 23.98
N ASN A 55 -16.11 17.62 24.40
CA ASN A 55 -16.81 16.35 24.25
C ASN A 55 -17.36 16.23 22.82
N TYR A 56 -16.48 16.23 21.82
CA TYR A 56 -16.86 16.31 20.43
C TYR A 56 -17.76 15.18 19.94
N ARG A 57 -17.62 13.97 20.49
CA ARG A 57 -18.50 12.84 20.15
C ARG A 57 -19.95 13.10 20.62
N LEU A 58 -20.13 13.59 21.84
CA LEU A 58 -21.47 13.96 22.35
C LEU A 58 -22.03 15.18 21.62
N ALA A 59 -21.18 16.14 21.25
CA ALA A 59 -21.59 17.25 20.43
C ALA A 59 -22.16 16.80 19.07
N ILE A 60 -21.49 15.85 18.41
CA ILE A 60 -21.97 15.26 17.13
C ILE A 60 -23.33 14.59 17.32
N LEU A 61 -23.56 13.87 18.42
CA LEU A 61 -24.85 13.27 18.72
C LEU A 61 -25.94 14.34 18.86
N GLY A 62 -25.71 15.37 19.68
CA GLY A 62 -26.67 16.46 19.86
C GLY A 62 -27.02 17.13 18.51
N TYR A 63 -26.02 17.52 17.72
CA TYR A 63 -26.29 18.12 16.41
C TYR A 63 -26.99 17.13 15.45
N THR A 64 -26.70 15.85 15.56
CA THR A 64 -27.35 14.82 14.71
C THR A 64 -28.82 14.67 15.05
N GLU A 65 -29.19 14.67 16.34
CA GLU A 65 -30.59 14.65 16.75
C GLU A 65 -31.30 15.93 16.27
N GLY A 66 -30.67 17.09 16.40
CA GLY A 66 -31.22 18.34 15.86
C GLY A 66 -31.47 18.29 14.35
N ILE A 67 -30.58 17.68 13.56
CA ILE A 67 -30.76 17.49 12.12
C ILE A 67 -31.90 16.49 11.82
N LYS A 68 -32.07 15.46 12.62
CA LYS A 68 -33.15 14.48 12.46
C LYS A 68 -34.54 15.07 12.65
N VAL A 69 -34.67 16.12 13.42
CA VAL A 69 -35.92 16.86 13.60
C VAL A 69 -36.47 17.40 12.27
N LYS A 70 -35.59 17.66 11.28
CA LYS A 70 -35.95 18.16 9.93
C LYS A 70 -36.76 19.46 9.98
N CYS A 71 -36.37 20.41 10.83
CA CYS A 71 -37.02 21.71 10.84
C CYS A 71 -36.90 22.41 9.46
N GLU A 72 -37.91 23.21 9.08
CA GLU A 72 -37.94 23.89 7.78
C GLU A 72 -37.01 25.12 7.74
N ASP A 73 -36.52 25.58 8.90
CA ASP A 73 -35.63 26.73 8.98
C ASP A 73 -34.24 26.43 8.40
N ALA A 74 -33.95 27.12 7.27
CA ALA A 74 -32.70 26.91 6.55
C ALA A 74 -31.49 27.41 7.36
N GLU A 75 -31.63 28.46 8.16
CA GLU A 75 -30.54 28.98 8.96
C GLU A 75 -30.18 28.06 10.11
N MET A 76 -31.20 27.53 10.78
CA MET A 76 -31.00 26.51 11.82
C MET A 76 -30.28 25.25 11.28
N ASN A 77 -30.72 24.74 10.13
CA ASN A 77 -30.10 23.63 9.47
C ASN A 77 -28.65 23.94 9.09
N ALA A 78 -28.36 25.11 8.54
CA ALA A 78 -27.00 25.54 8.24
C ALA A 78 -26.10 25.54 9.50
N PHE A 79 -26.60 26.02 10.63
CA PHE A 79 -25.88 26.04 11.89
C PHE A 79 -25.62 24.63 12.43
N LEU A 80 -26.61 23.75 12.41
CA LEU A 80 -26.48 22.37 12.89
C LEU A 80 -25.41 21.61 12.10
N TYR A 81 -25.48 21.65 10.77
CA TYR A 81 -24.48 21.01 9.92
C TYR A 81 -23.09 21.63 10.10
N ASN A 82 -22.98 22.97 10.13
CA ASN A 82 -21.70 23.64 10.36
C ASN A 82 -21.10 23.31 11.72
N ASN A 83 -21.88 23.20 12.78
CA ASN A 83 -21.39 22.91 14.12
C ASN A 83 -20.99 21.42 14.24
N ARG A 84 -21.74 20.51 13.60
CA ARG A 84 -21.37 19.11 13.53
C ARG A 84 -20.06 18.93 12.73
N ALA A 85 -19.91 19.64 11.62
CA ALA A 85 -18.66 19.69 10.86
C ALA A 85 -17.47 20.16 11.72
N ALA A 86 -17.69 21.16 12.59
CA ALA A 86 -16.65 21.60 13.52
C ALA A 86 -16.21 20.50 14.48
N ALA A 87 -17.16 19.80 15.09
CA ALA A 87 -16.87 18.71 16.00
C ALA A 87 -16.16 17.54 15.28
N GLN A 88 -16.59 17.22 14.07
CA GLN A 88 -15.95 16.22 13.20
C GLN A 88 -14.51 16.60 12.84
N TYR A 89 -14.28 17.87 12.50
CA TYR A 89 -12.94 18.39 12.20
C TYR A 89 -11.99 18.23 13.38
N HIS A 90 -12.43 18.55 14.60
CA HIS A 90 -11.63 18.34 15.82
C HIS A 90 -11.30 16.88 16.09
N LEU A 91 -12.17 15.96 15.70
CA LEU A 91 -11.91 14.51 15.74
C LEU A 91 -11.09 14.01 14.56
N LYS A 92 -10.62 14.89 13.67
CA LYS A 92 -9.90 14.56 12.42
C LYS A 92 -10.72 13.75 11.41
N ASN A 93 -12.03 13.71 11.55
CA ASN A 93 -12.95 13.11 10.60
C ASN A 93 -13.20 14.06 9.41
N TYR A 94 -12.13 14.38 8.69
CA TYR A 94 -12.15 15.47 7.69
C TYR A 94 -13.11 15.22 6.52
N ARG A 95 -13.31 13.96 6.10
CA ARG A 95 -14.28 13.63 5.04
C ARG A 95 -15.71 14.00 5.46
N SER A 96 -16.09 13.62 6.68
CA SER A 96 -17.42 13.94 7.23
C SER A 96 -17.56 15.45 7.49
N ALA A 97 -16.49 16.09 7.98
CA ALA A 97 -16.47 17.54 8.19
C ALA A 97 -16.66 18.32 6.87
N LEU A 98 -16.03 17.86 5.77
CA LEU A 98 -16.23 18.44 4.45
C LEU A 98 -17.69 18.29 4.00
N ALA A 99 -18.23 17.08 4.06
CA ALA A 99 -19.61 16.80 3.64
C ALA A 99 -20.64 17.64 4.41
N ASP A 100 -20.48 17.73 5.73
CA ASP A 100 -21.36 18.55 6.57
C ASP A 100 -21.19 20.07 6.28
N SER A 101 -19.96 20.53 6.04
CA SER A 101 -19.72 21.92 5.67
C SER A 101 -20.34 22.25 4.32
N GLU A 102 -20.20 21.39 3.31
CA GLU A 102 -20.84 21.55 2.01
C GLU A 102 -22.38 21.52 2.15
N ARG A 103 -22.91 20.64 3.02
CA ARG A 103 -24.34 20.58 3.31
C ARG A 103 -24.84 21.86 4.00
N ALA A 104 -24.08 22.43 4.93
CA ALA A 104 -24.40 23.73 5.52
C ALA A 104 -24.49 24.84 4.46
N LEU A 105 -23.59 24.81 3.45
CA LEU A 105 -23.58 25.77 2.34
C LEU A 105 -24.74 25.59 1.37
N THR A 106 -25.40 24.43 1.31
CA THR A 106 -26.65 24.30 0.52
C THR A 106 -27.82 25.05 1.14
N PHE A 107 -27.83 25.19 2.48
CA PHE A 107 -28.84 25.93 3.19
C PHE A 107 -28.51 27.45 3.28
N LYS A 108 -27.23 27.77 3.48
CA LYS A 108 -26.74 29.16 3.58
C LYS A 108 -25.46 29.33 2.76
N PRO A 109 -25.55 29.70 1.47
CA PRO A 109 -24.39 29.78 0.57
C PRO A 109 -23.32 30.79 0.99
N ASP A 110 -23.68 31.83 1.72
CA ASP A 110 -22.82 32.90 2.24
C ASP A 110 -22.18 32.59 3.62
N HIS A 111 -22.34 31.37 4.12
CA HIS A 111 -21.84 30.98 5.45
C HIS A 111 -20.30 30.84 5.47
N ILE A 112 -19.59 31.94 5.75
CA ILE A 112 -18.13 32.07 5.72
C ILE A 112 -17.44 30.96 6.53
N LYS A 113 -17.90 30.72 7.79
CA LYS A 113 -17.28 29.70 8.67
C LYS A 113 -17.43 28.27 8.12
N ALA A 114 -18.54 27.97 7.47
CA ALA A 114 -18.73 26.65 6.82
C ALA A 114 -17.81 26.51 5.60
N ARG A 115 -17.71 27.57 4.78
CA ARG A 115 -16.84 27.57 3.59
C ARG A 115 -15.36 27.41 3.95
N LEU A 116 -14.90 28.12 4.98
CA LEU A 116 -13.53 28.00 5.47
C LEU A 116 -13.25 26.59 6.02
N ARG A 117 -14.22 26.01 6.74
CA ARG A 117 -14.09 24.65 7.25
C ARG A 117 -14.08 23.61 6.12
N ALA A 118 -14.90 23.80 5.09
CA ALA A 118 -14.87 22.97 3.89
C ALA A 118 -13.49 23.05 3.22
N ALA A 119 -12.91 24.23 3.04
CA ALA A 119 -11.58 24.41 2.48
C ALA A 119 -10.49 23.68 3.31
N LYS A 120 -10.49 23.90 4.64
CA LYS A 120 -9.56 23.23 5.54
C LYS A 120 -9.71 21.71 5.52
N SER A 121 -10.95 21.22 5.54
CA SER A 121 -11.21 19.77 5.51
C SER A 121 -10.79 19.16 4.19
N ALA A 122 -11.02 19.84 3.07
CA ALA A 122 -10.58 19.43 1.75
C ALA A 122 -9.03 19.36 1.65
N PHE A 123 -8.34 20.32 2.24
CA PHE A 123 -6.87 20.32 2.33
C PHE A 123 -6.34 19.09 3.08
N GLU A 124 -6.92 18.77 4.25
CA GLU A 124 -6.49 17.65 5.09
C GLU A 124 -6.68 16.27 4.43
N ILE A 125 -7.68 16.12 3.56
CA ILE A 125 -7.90 14.89 2.77
C ILE A 125 -7.19 14.90 1.41
N ALA A 126 -6.31 15.88 1.18
CA ALA A 126 -5.58 16.10 -0.07
C ALA A 126 -6.47 16.31 -1.31
N ASN A 127 -7.72 16.74 -1.11
CA ASN A 127 -8.60 17.19 -2.20
C ASN A 127 -8.34 18.69 -2.48
N TYR A 128 -7.22 18.92 -3.15
CA TYR A 128 -6.71 20.29 -3.33
C TYR A 128 -7.59 21.14 -4.28
N ASP A 129 -8.24 20.50 -5.24
CA ASP A 129 -9.14 21.21 -6.16
C ASP A 129 -10.33 21.84 -5.41
N LYS A 130 -11.01 21.04 -4.56
CA LYS A 130 -12.09 21.57 -3.70
C LYS A 130 -11.58 22.59 -2.69
N CYS A 131 -10.38 22.41 -2.15
CA CYS A 131 -9.79 23.38 -1.25
C CYS A 131 -9.64 24.74 -1.94
N LEU A 132 -9.06 24.76 -3.13
CA LEU A 132 -8.88 25.99 -3.91
C LEU A 132 -10.23 26.62 -4.30
N GLU A 133 -11.21 25.81 -4.75
CA GLU A 133 -12.55 26.29 -5.07
C GLU A 133 -13.21 27.03 -3.90
N HIS A 134 -13.17 26.45 -2.70
CA HIS A 134 -13.73 27.09 -1.51
C HIS A 134 -12.96 28.34 -1.10
N CYS A 135 -11.62 28.33 -1.20
CA CYS A 135 -10.82 29.51 -0.91
C CYS A 135 -11.06 30.65 -1.90
N ASP A 136 -11.18 30.34 -3.19
CA ASP A 136 -11.48 31.39 -4.21
C ASP A 136 -12.84 32.05 -3.95
N LYS A 137 -13.86 31.26 -3.56
CA LYS A 137 -15.16 31.82 -3.16
C LYS A 137 -15.08 32.66 -1.87
N LEU A 138 -14.16 32.35 -0.94
CA LEU A 138 -13.90 33.19 0.24
C LEU A 138 -13.27 34.54 -0.17
N LEU A 139 -12.27 34.51 -1.06
CA LEU A 139 -11.59 35.70 -1.53
C LEU A 139 -12.49 36.58 -2.42
N GLN A 140 -13.45 36.00 -3.15
CA GLN A 140 -14.48 36.77 -3.86
C GLN A 140 -15.36 37.57 -2.90
N ALA A 141 -15.70 37.02 -1.74
CA ALA A 141 -16.48 37.66 -0.71
C ALA A 141 -15.65 38.66 0.13
N ASN A 142 -14.39 38.31 0.43
CA ASN A 142 -13.45 39.14 1.17
C ASN A 142 -12.03 38.99 0.60
N PRO A 143 -11.60 39.90 -0.30
CA PRO A 143 -10.28 39.85 -0.93
C PRO A 143 -9.09 39.92 0.04
N SER A 144 -9.29 40.40 1.26
CA SER A 144 -8.28 40.56 2.29
C SER A 144 -8.26 39.43 3.30
N ASP A 145 -8.94 38.30 3.03
CA ASP A 145 -8.93 37.11 3.93
C ASP A 145 -7.56 36.47 3.94
N THR A 146 -6.83 36.72 5.02
CA THR A 146 -5.46 36.21 5.21
C THR A 146 -5.44 34.70 5.34
N GLU A 147 -6.45 34.10 5.98
CA GLU A 147 -6.52 32.64 6.23
C GLU A 147 -6.74 31.87 4.92
N ALA A 148 -7.64 32.38 4.06
CA ALA A 148 -7.85 31.82 2.72
C ALA A 148 -6.60 31.94 1.85
N THR A 149 -5.92 33.10 1.89
CA THR A 149 -4.69 33.36 1.12
C THR A 149 -3.55 32.40 1.54
N GLU A 150 -3.35 32.24 2.85
CA GLU A 150 -2.34 31.29 3.36
C GLU A 150 -2.66 29.83 2.98
N LEU A 151 -3.94 29.46 3.05
CA LEU A 151 -4.36 28.11 2.70
C LEU A 151 -4.16 27.81 1.21
N ILE A 152 -4.43 28.79 0.33
CA ILE A 152 -4.11 28.68 -1.10
C ILE A 152 -2.60 28.47 -1.32
N ALA A 153 -1.78 29.28 -0.66
CA ALA A 153 -0.32 29.16 -0.80
C ALA A 153 0.19 27.77 -0.35
N LYS A 154 -0.30 27.28 0.79
CA LYS A 154 -0.01 25.93 1.30
C LYS A 154 -0.47 24.84 0.32
N THR A 155 -1.68 25.00 -0.22
CA THR A 155 -2.28 24.04 -1.16
C THR A 155 -1.48 23.98 -2.46
N LYS A 156 -1.17 25.13 -3.07
CA LYS A 156 -0.35 25.21 -4.30
C LYS A 156 1.01 24.55 -4.11
N LYS A 157 1.66 24.77 -2.96
CA LYS A 157 2.94 24.11 -2.62
C LYS A 157 2.79 22.58 -2.55
N LYS A 158 1.71 22.08 -1.94
CA LYS A 158 1.45 20.62 -1.85
C LYS A 158 1.18 20.02 -3.22
N VAL A 159 0.40 20.66 -4.08
CA VAL A 159 0.13 20.25 -5.46
C VAL A 159 1.44 20.13 -6.26
N LEU A 160 2.33 21.12 -6.17
CA LEU A 160 3.63 21.08 -6.85
C LEU A 160 4.51 19.93 -6.37
N ILE A 161 4.53 19.67 -5.06
CA ILE A 161 5.27 18.53 -4.48
C ILE A 161 4.70 17.21 -5.01
N GLN A 162 3.38 17.02 -4.97
CA GLN A 162 2.75 15.81 -5.50
C GLN A 162 3.03 15.60 -6.99
N ALA A 163 2.94 16.66 -7.78
CA ALA A 163 3.23 16.57 -9.21
C ALA A 163 4.68 16.16 -9.49
N ARG A 164 5.64 16.71 -8.70
CA ARG A 164 7.05 16.33 -8.79
C ARG A 164 7.27 14.87 -8.40
N ASP A 165 6.69 14.43 -7.29
CA ASP A 165 6.87 13.08 -6.76
C ASP A 165 6.22 12.05 -7.70
N LYS A 166 5.06 12.37 -8.29
CA LYS A 166 4.42 11.54 -9.34
C LYS A 166 5.32 11.39 -10.56
N ARG A 167 5.88 12.49 -11.09
CA ARG A 167 6.82 12.45 -12.24
C ARG A 167 8.07 11.62 -11.92
N LYS A 168 8.58 11.74 -10.69
CA LYS A 168 9.72 10.93 -10.24
C LYS A 168 9.39 9.44 -10.22
N GLN A 169 8.22 9.08 -9.69
CA GLN A 169 7.76 7.69 -9.68
C GLN A 169 7.52 7.14 -11.09
N GLU A 170 6.86 7.91 -11.96
CA GLU A 170 6.63 7.54 -13.36
C GLU A 170 7.95 7.29 -14.09
N ARG A 171 8.92 8.20 -13.91
CA ARG A 171 10.26 8.03 -14.49
C ARG A 171 10.97 6.78 -13.97
N LEU A 172 10.91 6.53 -12.67
CA LEU A 172 11.51 5.32 -12.07
C LEU A 172 10.85 4.04 -12.60
N GLN A 173 9.53 4.04 -12.76
CA GLN A 173 8.81 2.92 -13.35
C GLN A 173 9.17 2.71 -14.82
N GLN A 174 9.35 3.81 -15.56
CA GLN A 174 9.75 3.73 -16.98
C GLN A 174 11.15 3.14 -17.14
N VAL A 175 12.12 3.59 -16.33
CA VAL A 175 13.48 3.00 -16.33
C VAL A 175 13.41 1.51 -15.99
N LYS A 176 12.71 1.14 -14.93
CA LYS A 176 12.54 -0.28 -14.58
C LYS A 176 11.90 -1.13 -15.69
N ARG A 177 10.98 -0.56 -16.45
CA ARG A 177 10.40 -1.27 -17.63
C ARG A 177 11.42 -1.45 -18.73
N GLN A 178 12.18 -0.40 -19.06
CA GLN A 178 13.22 -0.46 -20.09
C GLN A 178 14.28 -1.51 -19.73
N ASP A 179 14.81 -1.49 -18.50
CA ASP A 179 15.78 -2.49 -18.03
C ASP A 179 15.23 -3.91 -18.21
N LYS A 180 13.96 -4.09 -17.94
CA LYS A 180 13.27 -5.38 -18.05
C LYS A 180 13.12 -5.84 -19.50
N ASP A 181 12.69 -4.94 -20.38
CA ASP A 181 12.53 -5.23 -21.81
C ASP A 181 13.89 -5.58 -22.45
N GLU A 182 14.97 -4.92 -22.00
CA GLU A 182 16.34 -5.22 -22.43
C GLU A 182 16.77 -6.62 -21.98
N VAL A 183 16.45 -7.06 -20.76
CA VAL A 183 16.73 -8.41 -20.27
C VAL A 183 16.00 -9.46 -21.10
N ILE A 184 14.69 -9.28 -21.34
CA ILE A 184 13.88 -10.20 -22.16
C ILE A 184 14.48 -10.31 -23.55
N LYS A 185 14.77 -9.18 -24.19
CA LYS A 185 15.39 -9.12 -25.52
C LYS A 185 16.73 -9.86 -25.53
N ALA A 186 17.56 -9.65 -24.51
CA ALA A 186 18.85 -10.32 -24.39
C ALA A 186 18.71 -11.85 -24.26
N ILE A 187 17.73 -12.34 -23.52
CA ILE A 187 17.44 -13.78 -23.36
C ILE A 187 17.02 -14.38 -24.72
N LEU A 188 16.10 -13.71 -25.43
CA LEU A 188 15.61 -14.16 -26.75
C LEU A 188 16.73 -14.16 -27.79
N GLU A 189 17.53 -13.09 -27.87
CA GLU A 189 18.67 -12.99 -28.80
C GLU A 189 19.71 -14.11 -28.56
N ARG A 190 19.85 -14.58 -27.32
CA ARG A 190 20.75 -15.70 -27.00
C ARG A 190 20.14 -17.07 -27.23
N GLY A 191 18.85 -17.15 -27.53
CA GLY A 191 18.13 -18.39 -27.77
C GLY A 191 17.99 -19.25 -26.50
N ILE A 192 17.95 -18.64 -25.32
CA ILE A 192 17.78 -19.35 -24.05
C ILE A 192 16.30 -19.65 -23.85
N ARG A 193 15.97 -20.90 -23.54
CA ARG A 193 14.60 -21.35 -23.35
C ARG A 193 14.14 -21.13 -21.92
N ILE A 194 12.99 -20.50 -21.76
CA ILE A 194 12.32 -20.32 -20.47
C ILE A 194 11.10 -21.25 -20.42
N ALA A 195 10.93 -21.92 -19.31
CA ALA A 195 9.81 -22.84 -19.09
C ALA A 195 8.46 -22.13 -19.16
N ASN A 196 7.45 -22.83 -19.68
CA ASN A 196 6.09 -22.31 -19.87
C ASN A 196 6.01 -21.08 -20.81
N CYS A 197 6.92 -20.98 -21.75
CA CYS A 197 6.88 -20.02 -22.85
C CYS A 197 6.84 -20.81 -24.16
N ASP A 198 5.68 -20.87 -24.81
CA ASP A 198 5.51 -21.61 -26.06
C ASP A 198 5.95 -20.77 -27.28
N ASP A 199 5.86 -19.44 -27.17
CA ASP A 199 6.26 -18.47 -28.18
C ASP A 199 7.11 -17.34 -27.58
N ASP A 200 7.95 -16.70 -28.42
CA ASP A 200 8.83 -15.58 -28.01
C ASP A 200 8.02 -14.37 -27.49
N ASP A 201 6.79 -14.19 -27.95
CA ASP A 201 5.89 -13.11 -27.55
C ASP A 201 5.25 -13.34 -26.14
N ASP A 202 5.35 -14.56 -25.60
CA ASP A 202 4.76 -14.94 -24.31
C ASP A 202 5.73 -14.79 -23.12
N LEU A 203 6.99 -14.41 -23.38
CA LEU A 203 7.97 -14.20 -22.35
C LEU A 203 7.74 -12.85 -21.64
N ASP A 204 7.30 -12.92 -20.40
CA ASP A 204 7.21 -11.77 -19.50
C ASP A 204 8.05 -12.01 -18.25
N LEU A 205 8.16 -10.96 -17.42
CA LEU A 205 8.98 -11.05 -16.22
C LEU A 205 8.42 -11.92 -15.11
N SER A 206 7.12 -12.18 -15.07
CA SER A 206 6.54 -13.07 -14.07
C SER A 206 7.07 -14.49 -14.24
N LYS A 207 7.46 -14.84 -15.46
CA LYS A 207 8.08 -16.14 -15.78
C LYS A 207 9.57 -16.19 -15.40
N LEU A 208 10.18 -15.04 -15.11
CA LEU A 208 11.57 -14.91 -14.69
C LEU A 208 11.72 -14.76 -13.16
N GLU A 209 10.62 -14.71 -12.42
CA GLU A 209 10.66 -14.61 -10.96
C GLU A 209 11.01 -15.97 -10.33
N PRO A 210 12.07 -16.02 -9.47
CA PRO A 210 12.44 -17.26 -8.78
C PRO A 210 11.28 -17.78 -7.94
N SER A 211 11.00 -19.07 -8.07
CA SER A 211 9.96 -19.74 -7.29
C SER A 211 10.38 -20.02 -5.83
N MET A 212 11.61 -19.69 -5.46
CA MET A 212 12.15 -19.93 -4.12
C MET A 212 11.72 -18.85 -3.13
N PRO A 213 11.24 -19.21 -1.93
CA PRO A 213 10.98 -18.24 -0.87
C PRO A 213 12.25 -17.47 -0.50
N GLY A 214 12.17 -16.12 -0.48
CA GLY A 214 13.29 -15.24 -0.15
C GLY A 214 14.22 -14.87 -1.31
N ALA A 215 13.97 -15.37 -2.54
CA ALA A 215 14.75 -15.05 -3.72
C ALA A 215 14.01 -14.15 -4.73
N HIS A 216 12.83 -13.63 -4.40
CA HIS A 216 11.98 -12.85 -5.30
C HIS A 216 12.63 -11.57 -5.85
N ASP A 217 13.62 -11.03 -5.17
CA ASP A 217 14.37 -9.84 -5.57
C ASP A 217 15.65 -10.18 -6.38
N LYS A 218 15.98 -11.48 -6.53
CA LYS A 218 17.16 -11.99 -7.21
C LYS A 218 16.79 -12.50 -8.60
N ILE A 219 16.47 -11.54 -9.48
CA ILE A 219 16.03 -11.81 -10.85
C ILE A 219 17.22 -11.66 -11.79
N VAL A 220 17.24 -12.43 -12.87
CA VAL A 220 18.21 -12.24 -13.95
C VAL A 220 18.21 -10.78 -14.43
N HIS A 221 19.38 -10.20 -14.59
CA HIS A 221 19.56 -8.81 -15.01
C HIS A 221 20.76 -8.64 -15.94
N LEU A 222 20.85 -7.47 -16.57
CA LEU A 222 21.99 -7.11 -17.41
C LEU A 222 22.98 -6.25 -16.62
N GLU A 223 24.25 -6.62 -16.68
CA GLU A 223 25.37 -5.82 -16.22
C GLU A 223 26.41 -5.76 -17.33
N ASP A 224 26.76 -4.58 -17.77
CA ASP A 224 27.69 -4.33 -18.89
C ASP A 224 27.32 -5.13 -20.18
N GLY A 225 26.03 -5.30 -20.45
CA GLY A 225 25.53 -6.03 -21.63
C GLY A 225 25.56 -7.56 -21.51
N LYS A 226 25.95 -8.10 -20.35
CA LYS A 226 25.99 -9.53 -20.04
C LYS A 226 24.86 -9.90 -19.08
N LEU A 227 24.24 -11.06 -19.30
CA LEU A 227 23.25 -11.58 -18.38
C LEU A 227 23.91 -12.11 -17.13
N GLN A 228 23.42 -11.64 -15.97
CA GLN A 228 23.77 -12.13 -14.65
C GLN A 228 22.62 -13.03 -14.16
N TRP A 229 22.90 -14.31 -14.00
CA TRP A 229 21.89 -15.29 -13.66
C TRP A 229 21.96 -15.67 -12.18
N PRO A 230 20.84 -15.76 -11.47
CA PRO A 230 20.80 -16.53 -10.24
C PRO A 230 20.83 -18.02 -10.60
N ILE A 231 21.65 -18.83 -9.95
CA ILE A 231 21.66 -20.28 -10.14
C ILE A 231 21.32 -21.02 -8.86
N LEU A 232 20.61 -22.13 -9.00
CA LEU A 232 20.24 -23.03 -7.92
C LEU A 232 21.02 -24.32 -8.02
N LEU A 233 21.68 -24.69 -6.94
CA LEU A 233 22.38 -25.95 -6.80
C LEU A 233 21.60 -26.85 -5.84
N PHE A 234 21.31 -28.05 -6.24
CA PHE A 234 20.62 -29.06 -5.42
C PHE A 234 21.55 -30.25 -5.11
N TYR A 235 21.62 -30.63 -3.84
CA TYR A 235 22.42 -31.71 -3.33
C TYR A 235 21.51 -32.84 -2.82
N PRO A 236 21.20 -33.86 -3.63
CA PRO A 236 20.21 -34.90 -3.28
C PRO A 236 20.58 -35.70 -2.02
N GLU A 237 21.87 -35.93 -1.78
CA GLU A 237 22.35 -36.70 -0.62
C GLU A 237 21.95 -36.01 0.70
N HIS A 238 22.00 -34.69 0.74
CA HIS A 238 21.79 -33.90 1.94
C HIS A 238 20.44 -33.21 1.98
N MET A 239 19.65 -33.27 0.90
CA MET A 239 18.43 -32.52 0.72
C MET A 239 18.65 -30.98 0.93
N LEU A 240 19.83 -30.53 0.55
CA LEU A 240 20.24 -29.13 0.66
C LEU A 240 20.21 -28.46 -0.70
N THR A 241 20.11 -27.13 -0.64
CA THR A 241 20.21 -26.27 -1.81
C THR A 241 21.10 -25.06 -1.51
N ASP A 242 21.93 -24.68 -2.48
CA ASP A 242 22.64 -23.41 -2.48
C ASP A 242 22.10 -22.51 -3.59
N PHE A 243 22.08 -21.22 -3.34
CA PHE A 243 21.62 -20.22 -4.27
C PHE A 243 22.73 -19.20 -4.50
N ILE A 244 23.26 -19.15 -5.72
CA ILE A 244 24.31 -18.21 -6.10
C ILE A 244 23.65 -17.09 -6.91
N VAL A 245 23.87 -15.86 -6.52
CA VAL A 245 23.40 -14.66 -7.26
C VAL A 245 24.50 -14.15 -8.19
N ASP A 246 24.11 -13.41 -9.20
CA ASP A 246 25.01 -12.62 -10.06
C ASP A 246 26.08 -13.50 -10.72
N CYS A 247 25.63 -14.60 -11.37
CA CYS A 247 26.52 -15.47 -12.14
C CYS A 247 26.60 -14.96 -13.60
N PRO A 248 27.74 -14.41 -14.04
CA PRO A 248 27.90 -13.93 -15.40
C PRO A 248 27.77 -15.07 -16.42
N GLU A 249 27.09 -14.80 -17.53
CA GLU A 249 26.89 -15.77 -18.60
C GLU A 249 28.16 -16.19 -19.34
N ASP A 250 29.20 -15.36 -19.32
CA ASP A 250 30.49 -15.56 -20.01
C ASP A 250 31.59 -16.12 -19.08
N VAL A 251 31.20 -16.72 -17.96
CA VAL A 251 32.12 -17.34 -17.01
C VAL A 251 31.83 -18.83 -16.92
N PRO A 252 32.85 -19.72 -16.98
CA PRO A 252 32.68 -21.16 -16.86
C PRO A 252 31.96 -21.55 -15.57
N LEU A 253 31.08 -22.55 -15.68
CA LEU A 253 30.30 -23.02 -14.53
C LEU A 253 31.20 -23.49 -13.38
N GLU A 254 32.33 -24.14 -13.69
CA GLU A 254 33.33 -24.54 -12.71
C GLU A 254 33.85 -23.38 -11.87
N ALA A 255 34.09 -22.23 -12.48
CA ALA A 255 34.53 -21.02 -11.78
C ALA A 255 33.44 -20.46 -10.87
N GLN A 256 32.16 -20.59 -11.24
CA GLN A 256 31.03 -20.22 -10.35
C GLN A 256 30.93 -21.19 -9.16
N LEU A 257 31.05 -22.49 -9.39
CA LEU A 257 31.01 -23.51 -8.36
C LEU A 257 32.17 -23.42 -7.38
N SER A 258 33.35 -22.99 -7.83
CA SER A 258 34.52 -22.78 -6.96
C SER A 258 34.30 -21.72 -5.87
N LYS A 259 33.30 -20.85 -6.00
CA LYS A 259 32.89 -19.90 -4.97
C LYS A 259 32.14 -20.56 -3.80
N VAL A 260 31.54 -21.72 -4.05
CA VAL A 260 30.74 -22.47 -3.06
C VAL A 260 31.55 -23.59 -2.44
N PHE A 261 32.44 -24.22 -3.21
CA PHE A 261 33.25 -25.30 -2.73
C PHE A 261 34.66 -24.87 -2.33
N PRO A 262 35.21 -25.47 -1.24
CA PRO A 262 34.62 -26.50 -0.37
C PRO A 262 33.48 -25.96 0.52
N ALA A 263 32.37 -26.69 0.56
CA ALA A 263 31.19 -26.30 1.33
C ALA A 263 31.37 -26.60 2.83
N GLN A 264 30.87 -25.72 3.69
CA GLN A 264 31.01 -25.86 5.16
C GLN A 264 30.31 -27.13 5.71
N TRP A 265 29.25 -27.57 5.04
CA TRP A 265 28.48 -28.75 5.41
C TRP A 265 29.13 -30.08 4.94
N ASP A 266 30.10 -30.03 4.01
CA ASP A 266 30.80 -31.20 3.46
C ASP A 266 32.01 -31.60 4.33
N SER A 267 31.75 -32.18 5.48
CA SER A 267 32.79 -32.61 6.42
C SER A 267 33.72 -33.71 5.87
N GLU A 268 33.25 -34.46 4.88
CA GLU A 268 34.00 -35.57 4.26
C GLU A 268 34.77 -35.14 3.01
N ASN A 269 34.65 -33.86 2.63
CA ASN A 269 35.29 -33.27 1.45
C ASN A 269 35.02 -34.06 0.15
N LYS A 270 33.76 -34.50 -0.01
CA LYS A 270 33.29 -35.23 -1.19
C LYS A 270 32.93 -34.31 -2.35
N TYR A 271 32.55 -33.05 -2.02
CA TYR A 271 32.13 -32.05 -2.97
C TYR A 271 33.27 -31.06 -3.25
N GLY A 272 33.91 -31.23 -4.38
CA GLY A 272 34.90 -30.33 -4.94
C GLY A 272 34.74 -30.30 -6.45
N THR A 273 35.12 -29.24 -7.12
CA THR A 273 34.92 -29.11 -8.57
C THR A 273 35.54 -30.25 -9.39
N ASP A 274 36.61 -30.83 -8.88
CA ASP A 274 37.30 -32.01 -9.46
C ASP A 274 36.64 -33.35 -9.12
N LYS A 275 35.76 -33.43 -8.11
CA LYS A 275 35.15 -34.64 -7.57
C LYS A 275 33.68 -34.81 -7.87
N ILE A 276 33.04 -33.83 -8.44
CA ILE A 276 31.59 -33.82 -8.69
C ILE A 276 31.26 -34.03 -10.15
N ASN A 277 30.03 -34.51 -10.37
CA ASN A 277 29.31 -34.35 -11.62
C ASN A 277 28.11 -33.43 -11.42
N VAL A 278 27.84 -32.61 -12.42
CA VAL A 278 26.73 -31.68 -12.45
C VAL A 278 25.75 -32.07 -13.51
N TYR A 279 24.48 -32.14 -13.14
CA TYR A 279 23.40 -32.48 -14.03
C TYR A 279 22.37 -31.38 -14.11
N SER A 280 21.72 -31.25 -15.27
CA SER A 280 20.51 -30.49 -15.42
C SER A 280 19.39 -31.39 -15.93
N GLU A 281 18.18 -31.21 -15.37
CA GLU A 281 17.00 -31.89 -15.90
C GLU A 281 16.51 -31.11 -17.12
N GLY A 282 16.51 -31.77 -18.28
CA GLY A 282 16.01 -31.19 -19.53
C GLY A 282 14.48 -31.11 -19.56
N TYR A 283 13.93 -30.45 -20.60
CA TYR A 283 12.47 -30.37 -20.83
C TYR A 283 11.80 -31.76 -20.96
N ASN A 284 12.58 -32.77 -21.38
CA ASN A 284 12.17 -34.16 -21.51
C ASN A 284 12.26 -34.94 -20.17
N LYS A 285 12.55 -34.26 -19.07
CA LYS A 285 12.76 -34.82 -17.71
C LYS A 285 13.90 -35.87 -17.65
N ILE A 286 14.82 -35.81 -18.58
CA ILE A 286 16.01 -36.68 -18.57
C ILE A 286 17.18 -35.84 -18.01
N PRO A 287 17.96 -36.39 -17.06
CA PRO A 287 19.16 -35.73 -16.55
C PRO A 287 20.28 -35.76 -17.60
N HIS A 288 20.81 -34.58 -17.91
CA HIS A 288 21.95 -34.42 -18.81
C HIS A 288 23.16 -33.98 -18.01
N ILE A 289 24.30 -34.66 -18.22
CA ILE A 289 25.54 -34.23 -17.59
C ILE A 289 26.03 -32.93 -18.22
N ILE A 290 26.46 -32.02 -17.37
CA ILE A 290 26.92 -30.68 -17.79
C ILE A 290 28.45 -30.67 -17.82
N ASP A 291 29.01 -30.20 -18.91
CA ASP A 291 30.42 -29.87 -19.02
C ASP A 291 30.68 -28.53 -18.31
N MET A 292 31.26 -28.59 -17.12
CA MET A 292 31.48 -27.43 -16.25
C MET A 292 32.56 -26.48 -16.79
N SER A 293 33.37 -26.93 -17.78
CA SER A 293 34.37 -26.06 -18.42
C SER A 293 33.75 -25.02 -19.39
N LYS A 294 32.48 -25.22 -19.75
CA LYS A 294 31.73 -24.29 -20.61
C LYS A 294 31.21 -23.10 -19.82
N ASP A 295 31.12 -21.98 -20.52
CA ASP A 295 30.47 -20.78 -20.00
C ASP A 295 29.00 -21.03 -19.70
N LEU A 296 28.49 -20.39 -18.67
CA LEU A 296 27.11 -20.57 -18.24
C LEU A 296 26.12 -20.27 -19.39
N GLY A 297 26.35 -19.21 -20.15
CA GLY A 297 25.51 -18.87 -21.32
C GLY A 297 25.48 -19.96 -22.39
N ASP A 298 26.59 -20.65 -22.62
CA ASP A 298 26.62 -21.76 -23.59
C ASP A 298 25.90 -23.01 -23.09
N ILE A 299 25.91 -23.23 -21.77
CA ILE A 299 25.12 -24.29 -21.14
C ILE A 299 23.63 -23.99 -21.28
N LEU A 300 23.21 -22.75 -21.03
CA LEU A 300 21.80 -22.34 -21.08
C LEU A 300 21.21 -22.38 -22.49
N LYS A 301 22.05 -22.26 -23.54
CA LYS A 301 21.64 -22.37 -24.97
C LYS A 301 21.46 -23.81 -25.44
N MET A 302 21.84 -24.82 -24.66
CA MET A 302 21.74 -26.22 -25.07
C MET A 302 20.27 -26.59 -25.34
N LYS A 303 20.02 -27.37 -26.40
CA LYS A 303 18.66 -27.70 -26.84
C LYS A 303 17.77 -28.35 -25.80
N TYR A 304 18.38 -29.08 -24.86
CA TYR A 304 17.66 -29.76 -23.77
C TYR A 304 17.51 -28.90 -22.51
N PHE A 305 18.26 -27.80 -22.43
CA PHE A 305 18.22 -26.95 -21.24
C PHE A 305 16.97 -26.04 -21.26
N GLU A 306 16.32 -25.95 -20.11
CA GLU A 306 15.16 -25.08 -19.91
C GLU A 306 15.27 -24.41 -18.55
N VAL A 307 15.17 -23.08 -18.52
CA VAL A 307 15.23 -22.29 -17.30
C VAL A 307 13.83 -22.15 -16.70
N LYS A 308 13.65 -22.61 -15.48
CA LYS A 308 12.38 -22.52 -14.75
C LYS A 308 12.41 -21.33 -13.79
N GLY A 309 11.41 -20.45 -13.88
CA GLY A 309 11.29 -19.27 -12.99
C GLY A 309 12.57 -18.42 -12.99
N GLY A 310 13.14 -18.13 -14.16
CA GLY A 310 14.33 -17.31 -14.30
C GLY A 310 15.58 -17.81 -13.57
N THR A 311 15.56 -19.04 -13.06
CA THR A 311 16.63 -19.60 -12.22
C THR A 311 17.09 -20.92 -12.81
N PRO A 312 18.25 -20.97 -13.51
CA PRO A 312 18.89 -22.22 -13.91
C PRO A 312 19.15 -23.11 -12.69
N ALA A 313 18.75 -24.37 -12.78
CA ALA A 313 18.90 -25.33 -11.68
C ALA A 313 19.82 -26.49 -12.08
N PHE A 314 20.72 -26.83 -11.16
CA PHE A 314 21.70 -27.89 -11.34
C PHE A 314 21.67 -28.86 -10.17
N VAL A 315 21.76 -30.15 -10.47
CA VAL A 315 21.92 -31.20 -9.48
C VAL A 315 23.40 -31.57 -9.38
N VAL A 316 23.95 -31.50 -8.18
CA VAL A 316 25.36 -31.70 -7.92
C VAL A 316 25.52 -32.97 -7.11
N VAL A 317 26.29 -33.94 -7.61
CA VAL A 317 26.53 -35.23 -6.95
C VAL A 317 28.00 -35.59 -7.01
N PRO A 318 28.54 -36.31 -5.99
CA PRO A 318 29.90 -36.82 -6.04
C PRO A 318 30.04 -37.88 -7.14
N ARG A 319 31.09 -37.74 -7.94
CA ARG A 319 31.34 -38.59 -9.12
C ARG A 319 31.51 -40.06 -8.74
N GLY A 320 30.79 -40.94 -9.40
CA GLY A 320 30.86 -42.41 -9.21
C GLY A 320 30.23 -42.87 -7.89
N SER A 321 29.57 -42.00 -7.14
CA SER A 321 28.94 -42.33 -5.86
C SER A 321 27.66 -43.16 -6.02
N GLU A 322 27.25 -43.83 -4.94
CA GLU A 322 25.96 -44.54 -4.88
C GLU A 322 24.78 -43.53 -4.99
N VAL A 323 25.00 -42.27 -4.59
CA VAL A 323 24.03 -41.22 -4.73
C VAL A 323 23.79 -40.86 -6.19
N GLU A 324 24.86 -40.74 -6.98
CA GLU A 324 24.78 -40.52 -8.41
C GLU A 324 24.05 -41.66 -9.13
N LYS A 325 24.39 -42.92 -8.81
CA LYS A 325 23.71 -44.09 -9.38
C LYS A 325 22.22 -44.11 -9.05
N ARG A 326 21.88 -43.79 -7.81
CA ARG A 326 20.48 -43.71 -7.33
C ARG A 326 19.71 -42.57 -7.98
N PHE A 327 20.36 -41.41 -8.13
CA PHE A 327 19.80 -40.28 -8.84
C PHE A 327 19.48 -40.63 -10.30
N LEU A 328 20.43 -41.22 -11.01
CA LEU A 328 20.23 -41.64 -12.40
C LEU A 328 19.20 -42.77 -12.55
N SER A 329 19.18 -43.77 -11.65
CA SER A 329 18.20 -44.86 -11.72
C SER A 329 16.76 -44.40 -11.54
N GLY A 330 16.52 -43.30 -10.82
CA GLY A 330 15.20 -42.72 -10.64
C GLY A 330 14.56 -42.14 -11.92
N TYR A 331 15.37 -41.96 -12.97
CA TYR A 331 14.90 -41.48 -14.27
C TYR A 331 14.77 -42.56 -15.33
N PHE A 332 15.36 -43.74 -15.11
CA PHE A 332 15.40 -44.83 -16.08
C PHE A 332 14.65 -46.09 -15.59
N SER A 333 13.94 -46.00 -14.49
CA SER A 333 12.99 -46.99 -13.97
C SER A 333 11.56 -46.60 -14.34
#